data_0f8de670b98b68ee8ea9772b4488d323
#
_entry.id   0f8de670b98b68ee8ea9772b4488d323
#
_cell.length_a   1.000
_cell.length_b   1.000
_cell.length_c   1.000
_cell.angle_alpha   90.00
_cell.angle_beta   90.00
_cell.angle_gamma   90.00
#
_symmetry.space_group_name_H-M   'P 1'
#
loop_
_entity.id
_entity.type
_entity.pdbx_description
1 polymer ?
#
loop_
_entity_poly.entity_id
_entity_poly.type
_entity_poly.pdbx_seq_one_letter_code
_entity_poly.pdbx_strand_id
1 'polypeptide(L)'
;LPDGVKAYPLYPGDLAAPPAYDRLPAAESQTVLFGADGLIRPEIARAGLDALRAQRTAFVLLSGGAGTRYADSSAALREARERGELTDEQKDTLNVFRAVYGDVDECLTRSKLFAPMGCVTGRGPFEINMESIAELLEKTHDDVPVVVFVGDSTREDVERLLTEHDGFGIRRLAVIDQDMAPFVREEDGALLETEDG
;
A
#
# COMPACT_ATOMS: atom_id res chain seq x y z
N LEU A 1 25.27 -9.25 1.62
CA LEU A 1 24.27 -9.08 0.57
C LEU A 1 24.66 -9.97 -0.61
N PRO A 2 23.73 -10.63 -1.32
CA PRO A 2 24.05 -11.39 -2.52
C PRO A 2 24.74 -10.50 -3.56
N ASP A 3 25.67 -11.06 -4.32
CA ASP A 3 26.37 -10.35 -5.39
C ASP A 3 25.36 -9.72 -6.37
N GLY A 4 25.38 -8.42 -6.49
CA GLY A 4 24.51 -7.65 -7.36
C GLY A 4 23.45 -6.81 -6.63
N VAL A 5 23.23 -7.00 -5.35
CA VAL A 5 22.40 -6.10 -4.55
C VAL A 5 23.25 -4.91 -4.11
N LYS A 6 23.06 -3.78 -4.73
CA LYS A 6 23.62 -2.54 -4.22
C LYS A 6 22.90 -2.23 -2.91
N ALA A 7 23.60 -2.41 -1.79
CA ALA A 7 23.22 -1.70 -0.59
C ALA A 7 23.28 -0.21 -0.94
N TYR A 8 22.16 0.42 -1.07
CA TYR A 8 22.14 1.86 -0.95
C TYR A 8 22.49 2.11 0.51
N PRO A 9 23.63 2.77 0.79
CA PRO A 9 23.94 3.15 2.16
C PRO A 9 22.73 3.92 2.65
N LEU A 10 22.20 3.49 3.77
CA LEU A 10 20.97 4.04 4.36
C LEU A 10 21.07 5.57 4.53
N TYR A 11 22.25 6.10 4.69
CA TYR A 11 22.66 7.50 4.53
C TYR A 11 24.18 7.50 4.33
N PRO A 12 24.70 7.73 3.15
CA PRO A 12 26.06 8.20 3.06
C PRO A 12 26.06 9.53 3.81
N GLY A 13 26.92 9.68 4.79
CA GLY A 13 27.17 10.98 5.41
C GLY A 13 27.58 12.07 4.42
N ASP A 14 27.77 11.69 3.19
CA ASP A 14 28.09 12.46 1.99
C ASP A 14 26.91 12.58 1.02
N LEU A 15 25.69 12.20 1.40
CA LEU A 15 24.54 12.69 0.67
C LEU A 15 24.58 14.20 0.84
N ALA A 16 25.25 14.84 -0.10
CA ALA A 16 24.94 16.20 -0.45
C ALA A 16 23.43 16.35 -0.31
N ALA A 17 23.01 17.42 0.35
CA ALA A 17 21.60 17.72 0.56
C ALA A 17 20.79 17.22 -0.62
N PRO A 18 19.70 16.47 -0.41
CA PRO A 18 18.93 15.90 -1.49
C PRO A 18 18.76 16.99 -2.54
N PRO A 19 18.96 16.69 -3.84
CA PRO A 19 18.89 17.71 -4.87
C PRO A 19 17.65 18.54 -4.56
N ALA A 20 17.82 19.86 -4.52
CA ALA A 20 16.71 20.74 -4.25
C ALA A 20 15.65 20.43 -5.31
N TYR A 21 14.68 19.61 -4.92
CA TYR A 21 13.50 19.45 -5.75
C TYR A 21 12.84 20.82 -5.74
N ASP A 22 12.68 21.42 -6.91
CA ASP A 22 11.80 22.55 -7.08
C ASP A 22 10.42 22.10 -6.61
N ARG A 23 10.14 22.36 -5.34
CA ARG A 23 8.82 22.09 -4.78
C ARG A 23 7.88 23.11 -5.40
N LEU A 24 7.09 22.67 -6.35
CA LEU A 24 5.94 23.45 -6.75
C LEU A 24 5.12 23.72 -5.49
N PRO A 25 4.79 25.00 -5.20
CA PRO A 25 3.88 25.34 -4.11
C PRO A 25 2.62 24.49 -4.25
N ALA A 26 2.10 23.97 -3.15
CA ALA A 26 0.95 23.06 -3.19
C ALA A 26 -0.26 23.63 -3.96
N ALA A 27 -0.46 24.95 -3.89
CA ALA A 27 -1.51 25.63 -4.64
C ALA A 27 -1.25 25.62 -6.16
N GLU A 28 0.00 25.76 -6.60
CA GLU A 28 0.35 25.73 -8.02
C GLU A 28 0.26 24.31 -8.59
N SER A 29 0.66 23.29 -7.82
CA SER A 29 0.54 21.90 -8.25
C SER A 29 -0.91 21.48 -8.43
N GLN A 30 -1.81 21.89 -7.54
CA GLN A 30 -3.24 21.63 -7.69
C GLN A 30 -3.83 22.34 -8.92
N THR A 31 -3.44 23.57 -9.17
CA THR A 31 -3.90 24.34 -10.32
C THR A 31 -3.39 23.76 -11.65
N VAL A 32 -2.24 23.08 -11.64
CA VAL A 32 -1.70 22.41 -12.83
C VAL A 32 -2.51 21.16 -13.18
N LEU A 33 -2.92 20.37 -12.19
CA LEU A 33 -3.57 19.07 -12.41
C LEU A 33 -5.08 19.18 -12.65
N PHE A 34 -5.74 20.09 -11.94
CA PHE A 34 -7.20 20.19 -11.94
C PHE A 34 -7.68 21.52 -12.54
N GLY A 35 -8.80 21.45 -13.25
CA GLY A 35 -9.53 22.63 -13.70
C GLY A 35 -10.30 23.31 -12.55
N ALA A 36 -10.91 24.45 -12.84
CA ALA A 36 -11.75 25.18 -11.89
C ALA A 36 -12.99 24.37 -11.45
N ASP A 37 -13.37 23.38 -12.21
CA ASP A 37 -14.47 22.44 -11.96
C ASP A 37 -14.05 21.25 -11.05
N GLY A 38 -12.79 21.21 -10.62
CA GLY A 38 -12.22 20.12 -9.83
C GLY A 38 -11.93 18.85 -10.61
N LEU A 39 -12.09 18.85 -11.92
CA LEU A 39 -11.77 17.71 -12.77
C LEU A 39 -10.34 17.81 -13.29
N ILE A 40 -9.74 16.63 -13.57
CA ILE A 40 -8.41 16.58 -14.20
C ILE A 40 -8.49 17.27 -15.58
N ARG A 41 -7.56 18.16 -15.85
CA ARG A 41 -7.50 18.83 -17.14
C ARG A 41 -7.36 17.83 -18.28
N PRO A 42 -8.12 17.97 -19.36
CA PRO A 42 -8.12 17.01 -20.47
C PRO A 42 -6.74 16.80 -21.09
N GLU A 43 -5.91 17.83 -21.17
CA GLU A 43 -4.55 17.74 -21.69
C GLU A 43 -3.65 16.89 -20.78
N ILE A 44 -3.81 16.97 -19.45
CA ILE A 44 -3.07 16.16 -18.48
C ILE A 44 -3.52 14.71 -18.54
N ALA A 45 -4.82 14.47 -18.58
CA ALA A 45 -5.38 13.12 -18.75
C ALA A 45 -4.87 12.47 -20.05
N ARG A 46 -4.84 13.23 -21.16
CA ARG A 46 -4.32 12.75 -22.44
C ARG A 46 -2.84 12.43 -22.37
N ALA A 47 -2.01 13.30 -21.75
CA ALA A 47 -0.59 13.06 -21.58
C ALA A 47 -0.33 11.79 -20.74
N GLY A 48 -1.12 11.54 -19.71
CA GLY A 48 -1.08 10.31 -18.90
C GLY A 48 -1.41 9.06 -19.75
N LEU A 49 -2.48 9.10 -20.50
CA LEU A 49 -2.86 8.00 -21.40
C LEU A 49 -1.81 7.75 -22.50
N ASP A 50 -1.22 8.79 -23.06
CA ASP A 50 -0.16 8.67 -24.06
C ASP A 50 1.12 8.08 -23.45
N ALA A 51 1.44 8.37 -22.17
CA ALA A 51 2.54 7.76 -21.46
C ALA A 51 2.29 6.26 -21.19
N LEU A 52 1.06 5.87 -20.83
CA LEU A 52 0.67 4.46 -20.66
C LEU A 52 0.82 3.71 -21.99
N ARG A 53 0.21 4.22 -23.08
CA ARG A 53 0.29 3.62 -24.42
C ARG A 53 1.72 3.50 -24.96
N ALA A 54 2.56 4.46 -24.64
CA ALA A 54 3.98 4.43 -25.00
C ALA A 54 4.81 3.51 -24.07
N GLN A 55 4.19 2.82 -23.10
CA GLN A 55 4.84 1.94 -22.12
C GLN A 55 5.99 2.63 -21.35
N ARG A 56 5.84 3.92 -21.07
CA ARG A 56 6.82 4.72 -20.33
C ARG A 56 6.53 4.82 -18.84
N THR A 57 5.57 4.03 -18.37
CA THR A 57 5.12 4.01 -16.97
C THR A 57 5.12 2.58 -16.44
N ALA A 58 5.08 2.46 -15.13
CA ALA A 58 4.79 1.23 -14.42
C ALA A 58 3.91 1.55 -13.21
N PHE A 59 3.08 0.61 -12.80
CA PHE A 59 2.39 0.69 -11.52
C PHE A 59 3.21 -0.01 -10.46
N VAL A 60 3.34 0.63 -9.30
CA VAL A 60 4.05 0.06 -8.16
C VAL A 60 3.12 0.07 -6.95
N LEU A 61 2.83 -1.10 -6.42
CA LEU A 61 2.07 -1.27 -5.18
C LEU A 61 3.02 -1.64 -4.05
N LEU A 62 3.06 -0.78 -3.04
CA LEU A 62 3.86 -1.01 -1.85
C LEU A 62 3.01 -1.77 -0.82
N SER A 63 3.16 -3.08 -0.79
CA SER A 63 2.39 -3.98 0.08
C SER A 63 3.25 -4.60 1.21
N GLY A 64 4.51 -4.21 1.33
CA GLY A 64 5.46 -4.75 2.31
C GLY A 64 5.40 -4.13 3.70
N GLY A 65 4.58 -3.10 3.91
CA GLY A 65 4.48 -2.44 5.22
C GLY A 65 3.80 -3.33 6.28
N ALA A 66 4.42 -3.48 7.44
CA ALA A 66 3.88 -4.29 8.54
C ALA A 66 2.53 -3.79 9.11
N GLY A 67 2.15 -2.54 8.82
CA GLY A 67 0.87 -1.97 9.28
C GLY A 67 0.73 -1.95 10.81
N THR A 68 1.82 -1.81 11.55
CA THR A 68 1.91 -1.98 13.00
C THR A 68 0.80 -1.25 13.76
N ARG A 69 0.55 0.02 13.43
CA ARG A 69 -0.52 0.79 14.09
C ARG A 69 -1.92 0.17 13.94
N TYR A 70 -2.19 -0.45 12.80
CA TYR A 70 -3.46 -1.15 12.60
C TYR A 70 -3.47 -2.47 13.36
N ALA A 71 -2.38 -3.23 13.33
CA ALA A 71 -2.22 -4.48 14.07
C ALA A 71 -2.35 -4.27 15.57
N ASP A 72 -1.69 -3.25 16.13
CA ASP A 72 -1.75 -2.89 17.55
C ASP A 72 -3.17 -2.49 17.96
N SER A 73 -3.86 -1.67 17.14
CA SER A 73 -5.24 -1.27 17.41
C SER A 73 -6.20 -2.45 17.35
N SER A 74 -6.01 -3.35 16.40
CA SER A 74 -6.82 -4.56 16.24
C SER A 74 -6.58 -5.54 17.37
N ALA A 75 -5.33 -5.69 17.83
CA ALA A 75 -4.99 -6.52 18.98
C ALA A 75 -5.60 -5.97 20.25
N ALA A 76 -5.46 -4.67 20.51
CA ALA A 76 -6.07 -4.02 21.67
C ALA A 76 -7.60 -4.16 21.71
N LEU A 77 -8.24 -4.08 20.53
CA LEU A 77 -9.69 -4.26 20.41
C LEU A 77 -10.12 -5.71 20.69
N ARG A 78 -9.34 -6.70 20.23
CA ARG A 78 -9.58 -8.11 20.55
C ARG A 78 -9.43 -8.38 22.03
N GLU A 79 -8.34 -7.92 22.65
CA GLU A 79 -8.11 -8.08 24.09
C GLU A 79 -9.22 -7.44 24.94
N ALA A 80 -9.63 -6.21 24.60
CA ALA A 80 -10.72 -5.55 25.30
C ALA A 80 -12.04 -6.34 25.18
N ARG A 81 -12.29 -6.94 24.00
CA ARG A 81 -13.46 -7.81 23.78
C ARG A 81 -13.40 -9.08 24.63
N GLU A 82 -12.25 -9.75 24.67
CA GLU A 82 -12.04 -10.98 25.47
C GLU A 82 -12.22 -10.72 26.97
N ARG A 83 -11.78 -9.55 27.44
CA ARG A 83 -11.94 -9.13 28.83
C ARG A 83 -13.32 -8.58 29.18
N GLY A 84 -14.14 -8.32 28.17
CA GLY A 84 -15.45 -7.70 28.36
C GLY A 84 -15.39 -6.21 28.70
N GLU A 85 -14.29 -5.55 28.36
CA GLU A 85 -13.96 -4.15 28.71
C GLU A 85 -14.17 -3.16 27.54
N LEU A 86 -14.96 -3.56 26.55
CA LEU A 86 -15.24 -2.71 25.40
C LEU A 86 -15.98 -1.43 25.80
N THR A 87 -15.50 -0.30 25.32
CA THR A 87 -16.26 0.96 25.35
C THR A 87 -17.49 0.88 24.43
N ASP A 88 -18.44 1.78 24.60
CA ASP A 88 -19.63 1.79 23.74
C ASP A 88 -19.27 2.10 22.28
N GLU A 89 -18.32 3.01 22.02
CA GLU A 89 -17.80 3.28 20.68
C GLU A 89 -17.15 2.05 20.03
N GLN A 90 -16.39 1.27 20.79
CA GLN A 90 -15.80 0.02 20.32
C GLN A 90 -16.86 -1.04 20.01
N LYS A 91 -17.92 -1.15 20.84
CA LYS A 91 -19.05 -2.04 20.55
C LYS A 91 -19.77 -1.64 19.28
N ASP A 92 -20.00 -0.34 19.07
CA ASP A 92 -20.64 0.17 17.85
C ASP A 92 -19.78 -0.13 16.62
N THR A 93 -18.47 0.08 16.71
CA THR A 93 -17.52 -0.28 15.63
C THR A 93 -17.58 -1.76 15.30
N LEU A 94 -17.53 -2.65 16.30
CA LEU A 94 -17.63 -4.09 16.08
C LEU A 94 -19.00 -4.53 15.53
N ASN A 95 -20.08 -3.85 15.90
CA ASN A 95 -21.41 -4.11 15.36
C ASN A 95 -21.48 -3.73 13.88
N VAL A 96 -20.89 -2.59 13.50
CA VAL A 96 -20.78 -2.19 12.09
C VAL A 96 -19.94 -3.22 11.30
N PHE A 97 -18.80 -3.65 11.83
CA PHE A 97 -17.97 -4.67 11.19
C PHE A 97 -18.75 -5.98 11.00
N ARG A 98 -19.46 -6.43 12.03
CA ARG A 98 -20.28 -7.63 11.93
C ARG A 98 -21.39 -7.50 10.89
N ALA A 99 -22.06 -6.36 10.86
CA ALA A 99 -23.15 -6.12 9.92
C ALA A 99 -22.68 -6.07 8.46
N VAL A 100 -21.47 -5.57 8.24
CA VAL A 100 -20.91 -5.34 6.89
C VAL A 100 -20.13 -6.55 6.40
N TYR A 101 -19.33 -7.18 7.27
CA TYR A 101 -18.35 -8.20 6.87
C TYR A 101 -18.64 -9.60 7.40
N GLY A 102 -19.58 -9.72 8.31
CA GLY A 102 -19.97 -11.00 8.92
C GLY A 102 -19.03 -11.46 10.02
N ASP A 103 -17.79 -11.82 9.69
CA ASP A 103 -16.79 -12.27 10.64
C ASP A 103 -15.89 -11.14 11.11
N VAL A 104 -16.07 -10.76 12.38
CA VAL A 104 -15.27 -9.70 13.01
C VAL A 104 -13.85 -10.16 13.29
N ASP A 105 -13.67 -11.42 13.66
CA ASP A 105 -12.35 -11.94 14.01
C ASP A 105 -11.46 -12.01 12.78
N GLU A 106 -12.00 -12.38 11.64
CA GLU A 106 -11.32 -12.34 10.36
C GLU A 106 -10.85 -10.90 10.02
N CYS A 107 -11.71 -9.90 10.21
CA CYS A 107 -11.36 -8.50 9.95
C CYS A 107 -10.23 -8.02 10.88
N LEU A 108 -10.23 -8.41 12.14
CA LEU A 108 -9.25 -7.95 13.13
C LEU A 108 -7.91 -8.71 13.07
N THR A 109 -7.84 -9.85 12.38
CA THR A 109 -6.61 -10.63 12.23
C THR A 109 -5.88 -10.37 10.92
N ARG A 110 -6.58 -9.91 9.89
CA ARG A 110 -5.97 -9.58 8.60
C ARG A 110 -5.09 -8.33 8.69
N SER A 111 -4.08 -8.28 7.86
CA SER A 111 -3.33 -7.04 7.72
C SER A 111 -4.22 -5.93 7.12
N LYS A 112 -3.86 -4.67 7.37
CA LYS A 112 -4.60 -3.50 6.87
C LYS A 112 -4.89 -3.54 5.36
N LEU A 113 -4.00 -4.15 4.58
CA LEU A 113 -4.13 -4.24 3.13
C LEU A 113 -5.24 -5.16 2.66
N PHE A 114 -5.59 -6.14 3.48
CA PHE A 114 -6.56 -7.18 3.17
C PHE A 114 -7.82 -7.08 4.04
N ALA A 115 -7.79 -6.21 5.05
CA ALA A 115 -8.97 -5.94 5.86
C ALA A 115 -10.06 -5.30 4.99
N PRO A 116 -11.30 -5.81 5.02
CA PRO A 116 -12.39 -5.25 4.25
C PRO A 116 -12.60 -3.79 4.62
N MET A 117 -12.47 -2.88 3.67
CA MET A 117 -12.68 -1.44 3.88
C MET A 117 -13.90 -0.90 3.16
N GLY A 118 -14.43 -1.66 2.22
CA GLY A 118 -15.59 -1.26 1.45
C GLY A 118 -16.88 -1.85 2.03
N CYS A 119 -17.75 -1.01 2.56
CA CYS A 119 -19.07 -1.45 3.07
C CYS A 119 -19.98 -2.09 1.99
N VAL A 120 -19.63 -1.95 0.71
CA VAL A 120 -20.40 -2.49 -0.40
C VAL A 120 -19.78 -3.78 -0.94
N THR A 121 -18.47 -3.86 -1.04
CA THR A 121 -17.78 -4.96 -1.72
C THR A 121 -17.13 -5.95 -0.76
N GLY A 122 -16.87 -5.57 0.48
CA GLY A 122 -16.11 -6.38 1.44
C GLY A 122 -14.63 -6.56 1.08
N ARG A 123 -14.12 -5.80 0.10
CA ARG A 123 -12.75 -5.93 -0.42
C ARG A 123 -11.77 -5.08 0.34
N GLY A 124 -10.54 -5.57 0.44
CA GLY A 124 -9.44 -4.84 1.02
C GLY A 124 -8.79 -3.84 0.05
N PRO A 125 -7.99 -2.90 0.55
CA PRO A 125 -7.29 -1.92 -0.28
C PRO A 125 -6.43 -2.54 -1.39
N PHE A 126 -5.82 -3.68 -1.15
CA PHE A 126 -5.03 -4.38 -2.16
C PHE A 126 -5.87 -4.80 -3.36
N GLU A 127 -6.98 -5.49 -3.12
CA GLU A 127 -7.90 -5.94 -4.16
C GLU A 127 -8.46 -4.77 -4.96
N ILE A 128 -8.92 -3.71 -4.26
CA ILE A 128 -9.47 -2.51 -4.90
C ILE A 128 -8.44 -1.85 -5.83
N ASN A 129 -7.19 -1.75 -5.39
CA ASN A 129 -6.13 -1.17 -6.21
C ASN A 129 -5.80 -2.04 -7.42
N MET A 130 -5.66 -3.35 -7.23
CA MET A 130 -5.36 -4.29 -8.31
C MET A 130 -6.47 -4.30 -9.37
N GLU A 131 -7.73 -4.33 -8.94
CA GLU A 131 -8.89 -4.25 -9.86
C GLU A 131 -8.93 -2.92 -10.62
N SER A 132 -8.67 -1.81 -9.93
CA SER A 132 -8.65 -0.48 -10.57
C SER A 132 -7.55 -0.38 -11.63
N ILE A 133 -6.38 -0.96 -11.37
CA ILE A 133 -5.29 -1.04 -12.35
C ILE A 133 -5.69 -1.95 -13.51
N ALA A 134 -6.22 -3.13 -13.22
CA ALA A 134 -6.64 -4.09 -14.23
C ALA A 134 -7.70 -3.49 -15.15
N GLU A 135 -8.72 -2.85 -14.61
CA GLU A 135 -9.77 -2.15 -15.37
C GLU A 135 -9.21 -1.03 -16.26
N LEU A 136 -8.24 -0.27 -15.74
CA LEU A 136 -7.57 0.77 -16.55
C LEU A 136 -6.80 0.15 -17.71
N LEU A 137 -6.01 -0.89 -17.47
CA LEU A 137 -5.22 -1.56 -18.51
C LEU A 137 -6.11 -2.24 -19.54
N GLU A 138 -7.23 -2.84 -19.13
CA GLU A 138 -8.21 -3.42 -20.04
C GLU A 138 -8.85 -2.35 -20.94
N LYS A 139 -9.31 -1.24 -20.36
CA LYS A 139 -9.95 -0.13 -21.10
C LYS A 139 -9.01 0.57 -22.07
N THR A 140 -7.73 0.64 -21.75
CA THR A 140 -6.72 1.29 -22.60
C THR A 140 -6.06 0.31 -23.56
N HIS A 141 -6.29 -1.00 -23.40
CA HIS A 141 -5.61 -2.08 -24.13
C HIS A 141 -4.09 -2.02 -24.01
N ASP A 142 -3.61 -1.53 -22.88
CA ASP A 142 -2.19 -1.34 -22.63
C ASP A 142 -1.57 -2.52 -21.86
N ASP A 143 -0.28 -2.74 -22.05
CA ASP A 143 0.50 -3.79 -21.41
C ASP A 143 1.61 -3.19 -20.55
N VAL A 144 1.21 -2.44 -19.54
CA VAL A 144 2.10 -1.73 -18.63
C VAL A 144 2.55 -2.65 -17.48
N PRO A 145 3.83 -2.63 -17.08
CA PRO A 145 4.29 -3.41 -15.94
C PRO A 145 3.60 -3.00 -14.64
N VAL A 146 3.20 -4.01 -13.87
CA VAL A 146 2.71 -3.85 -12.49
C VAL A 146 3.64 -4.59 -11.56
N VAL A 147 4.16 -3.91 -10.56
CA VAL A 147 5.11 -4.45 -9.58
C VAL A 147 4.48 -4.35 -8.20
N VAL A 148 4.41 -5.46 -7.51
CA VAL A 148 3.92 -5.54 -6.13
C VAL A 148 5.10 -5.82 -5.21
N PHE A 149 5.39 -4.90 -4.30
CA PHE A 149 6.37 -5.14 -3.24
C PHE A 149 5.68 -5.79 -2.05
N VAL A 150 6.25 -6.89 -1.58
CA VAL A 150 5.74 -7.65 -0.43
C VAL A 150 6.79 -7.74 0.66
N GLY A 151 6.35 -7.74 1.91
CA GLY A 151 7.18 -8.09 3.05
C GLY A 151 6.78 -9.47 3.59
N ASP A 152 7.53 -10.00 4.54
CA ASP A 152 7.28 -11.32 5.13
C ASP A 152 5.85 -11.47 5.65
N SER A 153 5.33 -10.43 6.29
CA SER A 153 3.97 -10.43 6.88
C SER A 153 2.83 -10.33 5.85
N THR A 154 3.11 -10.01 4.60
CA THR A 154 2.07 -9.77 3.59
C THR A 154 2.18 -10.67 2.37
N ARG A 155 3.31 -11.36 2.20
CA ARG A 155 3.60 -12.21 1.04
C ARG A 155 2.52 -13.26 0.81
N GLU A 156 2.25 -14.07 1.82
CA GLU A 156 1.30 -15.19 1.71
C GLU A 156 -0.08 -14.72 1.27
N ASP A 157 -0.58 -13.64 1.87
CA ASP A 157 -1.89 -13.09 1.51
C ASP A 157 -1.91 -12.50 0.09
N VAL A 158 -0.83 -11.81 -0.33
CA VAL A 158 -0.72 -11.31 -1.71
C VAL A 158 -0.70 -12.45 -2.71
N GLU A 159 0.14 -13.46 -2.50
CA GLU A 159 0.26 -14.61 -3.41
C GLU A 159 -1.06 -15.40 -3.49
N ARG A 160 -1.76 -15.56 -2.37
CA ARG A 160 -3.09 -16.17 -2.34
C ARG A 160 -4.08 -15.38 -3.18
N LEU A 161 -4.22 -14.07 -2.98
CA LEU A 161 -5.15 -13.24 -3.73
C LEU A 161 -4.81 -13.18 -5.21
N LEU A 162 -3.52 -13.08 -5.56
CA LEU A 162 -3.10 -13.14 -6.96
C LEU A 162 -3.47 -14.47 -7.62
N THR A 163 -3.38 -15.57 -6.87
CA THR A 163 -3.76 -16.89 -7.35
C THR A 163 -5.29 -17.01 -7.50
N GLU A 164 -6.05 -16.58 -6.50
CA GLU A 164 -7.51 -16.62 -6.50
C GLU A 164 -8.13 -15.80 -7.65
N HIS A 165 -7.49 -14.68 -8.00
CA HIS A 165 -7.96 -13.77 -9.05
C HIS A 165 -7.22 -13.90 -10.39
N ASP A 166 -6.43 -14.95 -10.61
CA ASP A 166 -5.61 -15.15 -11.83
C ASP A 166 -4.80 -13.89 -12.19
N GLY A 167 -4.07 -13.35 -11.20
CA GLY A 167 -3.27 -12.13 -11.34
C GLY A 167 -4.10 -10.90 -11.74
N PHE A 168 -5.41 -10.91 -11.51
CA PHE A 168 -6.36 -9.87 -11.94
C PHE A 168 -6.35 -9.64 -13.47
N GLY A 169 -5.93 -10.65 -14.26
CA GLY A 169 -5.78 -10.54 -15.69
C GLY A 169 -4.61 -9.65 -16.15
N ILE A 170 -3.73 -9.23 -15.25
CA ILE A 170 -2.59 -8.37 -15.56
C ILE A 170 -1.44 -9.23 -16.12
N ARG A 171 -1.10 -9.04 -17.39
CA ARG A 171 -0.11 -9.87 -18.09
C ARG A 171 1.34 -9.65 -17.65
N ARG A 172 1.69 -8.42 -17.30
CA ARG A 172 3.05 -8.06 -16.87
C ARG A 172 3.07 -7.72 -15.38
N LEU A 173 2.86 -8.75 -14.56
CA LEU A 173 2.84 -8.67 -13.11
C LEU A 173 4.12 -9.27 -12.53
N ALA A 174 4.75 -8.57 -11.61
CA ALA A 174 5.89 -9.05 -10.85
C ALA A 174 5.66 -8.83 -9.35
N VAL A 175 6.04 -9.82 -8.55
CA VAL A 175 6.08 -9.70 -7.08
C VAL A 175 7.55 -9.65 -6.67
N ILE A 176 7.91 -8.65 -5.86
CA ILE A 176 9.28 -8.41 -5.42
C ILE A 176 9.30 -8.33 -3.89
N ASP A 177 10.26 -9.00 -3.28
CA ASP A 177 10.50 -8.87 -1.84
C ASP A 177 10.99 -7.48 -1.48
N GLN A 178 10.41 -6.94 -0.45
CA GLN A 178 10.90 -5.73 0.18
C GLN A 178 11.72 -6.14 1.42
N ASP A 179 13.03 -5.98 1.33
CA ASP A 179 13.90 -6.16 2.47
C ASP A 179 13.54 -5.16 3.58
N MET A 180 13.52 -5.64 4.81
CA MET A 180 13.38 -4.77 5.97
C MET A 180 14.68 -4.00 6.17
N ALA A 181 14.61 -2.68 6.09
CA ALA A 181 15.73 -1.84 6.47
C ALA A 181 15.80 -1.76 8.00
N PRO A 182 16.97 -2.02 8.60
CA PRO A 182 17.12 -1.88 10.03
C PRO A 182 16.95 -0.41 10.45
N PHE A 183 16.30 -0.21 11.58
CA PHE A 183 16.27 1.12 12.20
C PHE A 183 17.65 1.44 12.79
N VAL A 184 18.07 2.67 12.58
CA VAL A 184 19.31 3.19 13.20
C VAL A 184 18.96 4.31 14.14
N ARG A 185 19.71 4.39 15.22
CA ARG A 185 19.60 5.47 16.19
C ARG A 185 20.14 6.75 15.56
N GLU A 186 19.40 7.85 15.67
CA GLU A 186 19.79 9.12 15.06
C GLU A 186 21.08 9.70 15.66
N GLU A 187 21.31 9.46 16.96
CA GLU A 187 22.41 10.05 17.70
C GLU A 187 23.80 9.50 17.33
N ASP A 188 23.89 8.20 17.05
CA ASP A 188 25.18 7.50 16.87
C ASP A 188 25.20 6.55 15.66
N GLY A 189 24.09 6.40 14.96
CA GLY A 189 23.95 5.49 13.83
C GLY A 189 23.98 4.01 14.20
N ALA A 190 23.89 3.67 15.48
CA ALA A 190 23.83 2.29 15.91
C ALA A 190 22.52 1.63 15.51
N LEU A 191 22.57 0.34 15.19
CA LEU A 191 21.37 -0.44 14.93
C LEU A 191 20.48 -0.47 16.18
N LEU A 192 19.19 -0.26 15.99
CA LEU A 192 18.20 -0.50 17.02
C LEU A 192 17.84 -1.99 16.97
N GLU A 193 18.21 -2.70 18.01
CA GLU A 193 17.76 -4.07 18.24
C GLU A 193 16.37 -4.00 18.87
N THR A 194 15.43 -4.78 18.34
CA THR A 194 14.14 -5.02 19.00
C THR A 194 14.33 -6.06 20.10
N GLU A 195 13.44 -6.07 21.10
CA GLU A 195 13.52 -7.05 22.21
C GLU A 195 13.44 -8.51 21.73
N ASP A 196 13.01 -8.72 20.49
CA ASP A 196 12.86 -10.05 19.88
C ASP A 196 14.03 -10.42 18.93
N GLY A 197 15.08 -9.61 18.85
CA GLY A 197 16.30 -9.85 18.02
C GLY A 197 16.27 -9.22 16.66
#